data_593c35ffa232a222c37828ca925417d0
#
_entry.id   593c35ffa232a222c37828ca925417d0
#
_cell.length_a   1.000
_cell.length_b   1.000
_cell.length_c   1.000
_cell.angle_alpha   90.00
_cell.angle_beta   90.00
_cell.angle_gamma   90.00
#
_symmetry.space_group_name_H-M   'P 1'
#
loop_
_entity.id
_entity.type
_entity.pdbx_description
1 polymer ?
#
loop_
_entity_poly.entity_id
_entity_poly.type
_entity_poly.pdbx_seq_one_letter_code
_entity_poly.pdbx_strand_id
1 'polypeptide(L)'
;YSLKVVATTTKGQSTSREGKIVVSPLQGEPWSEAVGFERIVSNGARARLYGNNLSLVTGVVIGEQTVPIVSMGSSDLGNYVEYEVPSNLEVGEYRISLVDVEGNSYGGNLVTVVNVPVITGGFAHATSHSEWVMTGIGLDKIASLSINGTTVTEFIRQSYDEIVLTCPELEDGMYVLKGESDNGAEVLFYSSQKMESEISFAVSSETLLWEGHHYVSWDLPDGDPHKTFNLIPLETFESIYPGTTMYVSYSIKADDEYHQIRLTHAAWEPYFTDPIDVQEDGVYEFVLTQEILNTIKEKGGFICVGHGYYVDRITIK
;
A
#
# COMPACT_ATOMS: atom_id res chain seq x y z
N TYR A 1 -6.38 -19.47 12.49
CA TYR A 1 -5.81 -20.75 12.09
C TYR A 1 -6.90 -21.63 11.49
N SER A 2 -6.57 -22.38 10.42
CA SER A 2 -7.42 -23.46 9.89
C SER A 2 -7.02 -24.77 10.54
N LEU A 3 -7.99 -25.49 11.09
CA LEU A 3 -7.79 -26.82 11.65
C LEU A 3 -8.47 -27.83 10.72
N LYS A 4 -7.72 -28.83 10.28
CA LYS A 4 -8.25 -29.99 9.58
C LYS A 4 -8.07 -31.24 10.45
N VAL A 5 -9.17 -31.84 10.86
CA VAL A 5 -9.15 -33.12 11.58
C VAL A 5 -9.45 -34.23 10.57
N VAL A 6 -8.56 -35.18 10.47
CA VAL A 6 -8.71 -36.37 9.61
C VAL A 6 -8.81 -37.58 10.49
N ALA A 7 -9.92 -38.30 10.41
CA ALA A 7 -10.09 -39.60 11.05
C ALA A 7 -9.97 -40.73 10.03
N THR A 8 -9.06 -41.68 10.28
CA THR A 8 -8.81 -42.82 9.39
C THR A 8 -9.08 -44.11 10.14
N THR A 9 -9.90 -44.99 9.55
CA THR A 9 -10.17 -46.31 10.11
C THR A 9 -9.01 -47.27 9.90
N THR A 10 -8.94 -48.34 10.64
CA THR A 10 -7.94 -49.41 10.45
C THR A 10 -7.99 -50.07 9.07
N LYS A 11 -9.09 -49.87 8.32
CA LYS A 11 -9.26 -50.36 6.94
C LYS A 11 -8.90 -49.30 5.88
N GLY A 12 -8.29 -48.15 6.29
CA GLY A 12 -7.83 -47.12 5.40
C GLY A 12 -8.89 -46.13 4.88
N GLN A 13 -10.13 -46.23 5.34
CA GLN A 13 -11.18 -45.25 5.03
C GLN A 13 -10.97 -43.99 5.86
N SER A 14 -10.98 -42.83 5.20
CA SER A 14 -10.76 -41.53 5.86
C SER A 14 -11.96 -40.62 5.68
N THR A 15 -12.22 -39.83 6.70
CA THR A 15 -13.13 -38.68 6.66
C THR A 15 -12.43 -37.48 7.27
N SER A 16 -12.74 -36.25 6.81
CA SER A 16 -12.17 -35.06 7.38
C SER A 16 -13.21 -33.97 7.64
N ARG A 17 -12.96 -33.16 8.66
CA ARG A 17 -13.67 -31.91 8.90
C ARG A 17 -12.68 -30.77 9.00
N GLU A 18 -13.06 -29.64 8.46
CA GLU A 18 -12.29 -28.40 8.56
C GLU A 18 -13.04 -27.40 9.44
N GLY A 19 -12.30 -26.65 10.24
CA GLY A 19 -12.81 -25.59 11.10
C GLY A 19 -11.82 -24.46 11.22
N LYS A 20 -12.29 -23.29 11.65
CA LYS A 20 -11.44 -22.16 12.00
C LYS A 20 -11.28 -22.08 13.52
N ILE A 21 -10.04 -21.93 13.98
CA ILE A 21 -9.74 -21.61 15.37
C ILE A 21 -9.27 -20.16 15.39
N VAL A 22 -9.90 -19.33 16.20
CA VAL A 22 -9.43 -17.99 16.52
C VAL A 22 -8.67 -18.10 17.84
N VAL A 23 -7.41 -17.75 17.81
CA VAL A 23 -6.59 -17.62 19.02
C VAL A 23 -6.52 -16.14 19.35
N SER A 24 -7.03 -15.75 20.51
CA SER A 24 -6.95 -14.40 21.04
C SER A 24 -6.00 -14.37 22.21
N PRO A 25 -5.24 -13.26 22.41
CA PRO A 25 -4.42 -13.08 23.60
C PRO A 25 -5.30 -13.12 24.86
N LEU A 26 -4.73 -13.60 25.98
CA LEU A 26 -5.39 -13.49 27.26
C LEU A 26 -5.56 -12.01 27.64
N GLN A 27 -6.66 -11.68 28.29
CA GLN A 27 -6.92 -10.32 28.72
C GLN A 27 -5.86 -9.89 29.77
N GLY A 28 -5.18 -8.77 29.49
CA GLY A 28 -4.15 -8.22 30.36
C GLY A 28 -2.72 -8.70 30.08
N GLU A 29 -2.53 -9.70 29.23
CA GLU A 29 -1.18 -10.11 28.80
C GLU A 29 -0.65 -9.24 27.65
N PRO A 30 0.70 -9.05 27.56
CA PRO A 30 1.33 -8.44 26.40
C PRO A 30 1.02 -9.21 25.13
N TRP A 31 0.74 -8.47 24.09
CA TRP A 31 0.50 -9.04 22.77
C TRP A 31 1.13 -8.13 21.70
N SER A 32 1.75 -8.73 20.68
CA SER A 32 2.32 -7.99 19.56
C SER A 32 2.25 -8.75 18.26
N GLU A 33 2.33 -8.00 17.17
CA GLU A 33 2.62 -8.51 15.84
C GLU A 33 3.52 -7.53 15.08
N ALA A 34 4.28 -8.06 14.11
CA ALA A 34 4.92 -7.27 13.09
C ALA A 34 3.92 -7.05 11.96
N VAL A 35 3.69 -5.81 11.57
CA VAL A 35 2.71 -5.45 10.54
C VAL A 35 3.40 -5.02 9.25
N GLY A 36 2.84 -5.41 8.12
CA GLY A 36 3.33 -4.99 6.80
C GLY A 36 4.83 -5.26 6.60
N PHE A 37 5.56 -4.22 6.22
CA PHE A 37 7.00 -4.27 6.01
C PHE A 37 7.83 -4.39 7.30
N GLU A 38 7.28 -4.14 8.47
CA GLU A 38 7.93 -4.36 9.77
C GLU A 38 8.29 -5.84 10.01
N ARG A 39 7.82 -6.73 9.14
CA ARG A 39 8.27 -8.13 9.11
C ARG A 39 9.65 -8.32 8.50
N ILE A 40 10.20 -7.30 7.86
CA ILE A 40 11.55 -7.26 7.32
C ILE A 40 12.35 -6.30 8.19
N VAL A 41 13.44 -6.77 8.76
CA VAL A 41 14.27 -5.99 9.67
C VAL A 41 15.73 -6.08 9.26
N SER A 42 16.47 -5.00 9.42
CA SER A 42 17.89 -4.96 9.09
C SER A 42 18.74 -5.07 10.34
N ASN A 43 19.86 -5.78 10.24
CA ASN A 43 20.85 -5.90 11.31
C ASN A 43 21.30 -4.52 11.82
N GLY A 44 21.29 -4.34 13.16
CA GLY A 44 21.68 -3.11 13.83
C GLY A 44 20.69 -1.95 13.67
N ALA A 45 19.56 -2.16 12.99
CA ALA A 45 18.54 -1.14 12.82
C ALA A 45 17.49 -1.19 13.94
N ARG A 46 16.74 -0.11 14.10
CA ARG A 46 15.57 -0.07 14.96
C ARG A 46 14.36 -0.63 14.23
N ALA A 47 13.59 -1.45 14.94
CA ALA A 47 12.37 -2.06 14.46
C ALA A 47 11.26 -1.95 15.50
N ARG A 48 10.02 -2.13 15.09
CA ARG A 48 8.83 -1.97 15.93
C ARG A 48 7.99 -3.23 15.96
N LEU A 49 7.37 -3.47 17.10
CA LEU A 49 6.29 -4.43 17.26
C LEU A 49 5.07 -3.71 17.81
N TYR A 50 3.97 -3.81 17.10
CA TYR A 50 2.71 -3.20 17.47
C TYR A 50 1.87 -4.15 18.31
N GLY A 51 1.10 -3.62 19.27
CA GLY A 51 0.27 -4.47 20.11
C GLY A 51 -0.39 -3.78 21.29
N ASN A 52 -0.77 -4.59 22.29
CA ASN A 52 -1.44 -4.14 23.50
C ASN A 52 -0.72 -4.61 24.76
N ASN A 53 -0.98 -3.90 25.89
CA ASN A 53 -0.36 -4.13 27.18
C ASN A 53 1.19 -4.09 27.14
N LEU A 54 1.73 -3.31 26.21
CA LEU A 54 3.16 -3.23 25.96
C LEU A 54 3.95 -2.59 27.13
N SER A 55 3.28 -1.87 28.03
CA SER A 55 3.90 -1.31 29.24
C SER A 55 4.46 -2.35 30.21
N LEU A 56 4.06 -3.61 30.08
CA LEU A 56 4.56 -4.74 30.85
C LEU A 56 5.85 -5.33 30.26
N VAL A 57 6.21 -4.95 29.05
CA VAL A 57 7.33 -5.53 28.29
C VAL A 57 8.61 -4.82 28.65
N THR A 58 9.66 -5.60 28.91
CA THR A 58 11.02 -5.12 29.21
C THR A 58 12.02 -5.40 28.10
N GLY A 59 11.70 -6.36 27.21
CA GLY A 59 12.57 -6.73 26.10
C GLY A 59 11.88 -7.51 25.02
N VAL A 60 12.64 -7.76 23.97
CA VAL A 60 12.26 -8.57 22.80
C VAL A 60 13.27 -9.70 22.67
N VAL A 61 12.77 -10.91 22.46
CA VAL A 61 13.59 -12.08 22.12
C VAL A 61 13.54 -12.27 20.61
N ILE A 62 14.71 -12.28 19.97
CA ILE A 62 14.88 -12.59 18.55
C ILE A 62 15.97 -13.64 18.37
N GLY A 63 15.61 -14.78 17.80
CA GLY A 63 16.47 -15.95 17.84
C GLY A 63 16.76 -16.41 19.28
N GLU A 64 18.02 -16.43 19.66
CA GLU A 64 18.46 -16.76 21.03
C GLU A 64 18.86 -15.52 21.87
N GLN A 65 18.68 -14.33 21.33
CA GLN A 65 19.10 -13.08 21.95
C GLN A 65 17.92 -12.32 22.53
N THR A 66 18.10 -11.77 23.74
CA THR A 66 17.15 -10.83 24.35
C THR A 66 17.72 -9.42 24.24
N VAL A 67 16.99 -8.54 23.63
CA VAL A 67 17.33 -7.11 23.52
C VAL A 67 16.36 -6.25 24.31
N PRO A 68 16.82 -5.17 24.95
CA PRO A 68 15.94 -4.28 25.71
C PRO A 68 15.04 -3.47 24.79
N ILE A 69 13.93 -3.01 25.34
CA ILE A 69 13.09 -1.99 24.69
C ILE A 69 13.83 -0.66 24.70
N VAL A 70 13.94 -0.03 23.52
CA VAL A 70 14.57 1.28 23.33
C VAL A 70 13.55 2.40 23.63
N SER A 71 12.35 2.26 23.12
CA SER A 71 11.25 3.20 23.33
C SER A 71 9.89 2.53 23.22
N MET A 72 8.87 3.21 23.73
CA MET A 72 7.46 2.85 23.54
C MET A 72 6.73 4.07 22.99
N GLY A 73 5.78 3.86 22.10
CA GLY A 73 5.03 4.94 21.49
C GLY A 73 3.69 4.49 20.90
N SER A 74 3.09 5.41 20.17
CA SER A 74 1.84 5.18 19.44
C SER A 74 1.93 5.86 18.08
N SER A 75 1.34 5.25 17.06
CA SER A 75 1.18 5.78 15.70
C SER A 75 -0.21 5.43 15.19
N ASP A 76 -0.49 5.75 13.93
CA ASP A 76 -1.75 5.38 13.26
C ASP A 76 -1.98 3.86 13.21
N LEU A 77 -0.89 3.06 13.29
CA LEU A 77 -0.95 1.59 13.35
C LEU A 77 -1.20 1.06 14.78
N GLY A 78 -1.22 1.92 15.80
CA GLY A 78 -1.44 1.55 17.20
C GLY A 78 -0.23 1.76 18.11
N ASN A 79 -0.30 1.19 19.31
CA ASN A 79 0.81 1.25 20.27
C ASN A 79 1.94 0.31 19.84
N TYR A 80 3.18 0.71 20.07
CA TYR A 80 4.35 -0.09 19.72
C TYR A 80 5.44 -0.06 20.79
N VAL A 81 6.28 -1.09 20.77
CA VAL A 81 7.62 -1.10 21.37
C VAL A 81 8.64 -1.05 20.24
N GLU A 82 9.71 -0.26 20.45
CA GLU A 82 10.85 -0.16 19.56
C GLU A 82 12.04 -0.88 20.19
N TYR A 83 12.75 -1.67 19.40
CA TYR A 83 13.93 -2.43 19.80
C TYR A 83 15.03 -2.32 18.75
N GLU A 84 16.27 -2.59 19.11
CA GLU A 84 17.39 -2.66 18.17
C GLU A 84 17.64 -4.12 17.76
N VAL A 85 17.62 -4.39 16.47
CA VAL A 85 17.91 -5.71 15.90
C VAL A 85 19.40 -6.02 16.16
N PRO A 86 19.75 -7.18 16.74
CA PRO A 86 21.16 -7.52 16.95
C PRO A 86 21.95 -7.49 15.62
N SER A 87 23.10 -6.82 15.63
CA SER A 87 23.92 -6.63 14.43
C SER A 87 24.65 -7.89 13.96
N ASN A 88 24.67 -8.93 14.78
CA ASN A 88 25.35 -10.20 14.53
C ASN A 88 24.39 -11.33 14.14
N LEU A 89 23.13 -11.05 13.85
CA LEU A 89 22.22 -12.07 13.32
C LEU A 89 22.58 -12.40 11.87
N GLU A 90 22.49 -13.65 11.54
CA GLU A 90 22.56 -14.09 10.14
C GLU A 90 21.29 -13.70 9.40
N VAL A 91 21.38 -13.57 8.07
CA VAL A 91 20.21 -13.35 7.21
C VAL A 91 19.29 -14.59 7.27
N GLY A 92 18.01 -14.37 7.52
CA GLY A 92 17.05 -15.47 7.62
C GLY A 92 15.77 -15.11 8.38
N GLU A 93 14.91 -16.11 8.54
CA GLU A 93 13.68 -15.97 9.32
C GLU A 93 13.92 -16.28 10.80
N TYR A 94 13.42 -15.44 11.66
CA TYR A 94 13.50 -15.56 13.11
C TYR A 94 12.13 -15.44 13.74
N ARG A 95 11.93 -16.27 14.78
CA ARG A 95 10.81 -16.07 15.68
C ARG A 95 11.15 -14.95 16.64
N ILE A 96 10.21 -14.02 16.83
CA ILE A 96 10.35 -12.89 17.72
C ILE A 96 9.20 -12.89 18.74
N SER A 97 9.51 -12.63 20.03
CA SER A 97 8.52 -12.55 21.08
C SER A 97 8.85 -11.43 22.07
N LEU A 98 7.83 -10.97 22.78
CA LEU A 98 7.99 -10.03 23.90
C LEU A 98 8.40 -10.78 25.16
N VAL A 99 9.13 -10.11 26.06
CA VAL A 99 9.48 -10.65 27.38
C VAL A 99 9.19 -9.60 28.47
N ASP A 100 8.65 -10.04 29.61
CA ASP A 100 8.38 -9.19 30.75
C ASP A 100 9.54 -9.20 31.79
N VAL A 101 9.38 -8.52 32.92
CA VAL A 101 10.34 -8.43 33.99
C VAL A 101 10.57 -9.78 34.69
N GLU A 102 9.62 -10.69 34.66
CA GLU A 102 9.71 -12.02 35.27
C GLU A 102 10.31 -13.05 34.30
N GLY A 103 10.55 -12.66 33.03
CA GLY A 103 11.09 -13.53 32.01
C GLY A 103 10.04 -14.38 31.28
N ASN A 104 8.76 -14.09 31.47
CA ASN A 104 7.73 -14.75 30.72
C ASN A 104 7.74 -14.25 29.25
N SER A 105 7.54 -15.16 28.30
CA SER A 105 7.56 -14.89 26.87
C SER A 105 6.16 -14.86 26.28
N TYR A 106 5.87 -13.85 25.45
CA TYR A 106 4.56 -13.62 24.86
C TYR A 106 4.66 -13.48 23.35
N GLY A 107 3.72 -14.10 22.64
CA GLY A 107 3.63 -14.02 21.20
C GLY A 107 4.54 -15.01 20.46
N GLY A 108 5.07 -14.64 19.33
CA GLY A 108 5.89 -15.48 18.46
C GLY A 108 5.68 -15.15 16.99
N ASN A 109 5.85 -13.90 16.65
CA ASN A 109 5.82 -13.43 15.25
C ASN A 109 7.04 -13.94 14.49
N LEU A 110 6.96 -13.95 13.17
CA LEU A 110 8.09 -14.19 12.28
C LEU A 110 8.54 -12.87 11.68
N VAL A 111 9.85 -12.64 11.72
CA VAL A 111 10.51 -11.54 11.01
C VAL A 111 11.64 -12.09 10.15
N THR A 112 11.90 -11.43 9.04
CA THR A 112 13.01 -11.77 8.15
C THR A 112 14.12 -10.75 8.36
N VAL A 113 15.28 -11.23 8.81
CA VAL A 113 16.48 -10.41 8.97
C VAL A 113 17.20 -10.33 7.64
N VAL A 114 17.56 -9.11 7.23
CA VAL A 114 18.32 -8.82 6.01
C VAL A 114 19.56 -7.99 6.33
N ASN A 115 20.54 -8.01 5.41
CA ASN A 115 21.76 -7.19 5.49
C ASN A 115 21.99 -6.34 4.23
N VAL A 116 20.99 -6.25 3.38
CA VAL A 116 20.99 -5.45 2.15
C VAL A 116 19.78 -4.51 2.14
N PRO A 117 19.81 -3.42 1.36
CA PRO A 117 18.65 -2.58 1.18
C PRO A 117 17.45 -3.36 0.61
N VAL A 118 16.25 -3.07 1.12
CA VAL A 118 15.01 -3.66 0.61
C VAL A 118 14.00 -2.56 0.35
N ILE A 119 13.55 -2.42 -0.90
CA ILE A 119 12.45 -1.54 -1.29
C ILE A 119 11.14 -2.32 -1.09
N THR A 120 10.22 -1.75 -0.29
CA THR A 120 8.96 -2.39 0.10
C THR A 120 7.73 -1.74 -0.49
N GLY A 121 7.86 -0.52 -1.04
CA GLY A 121 6.74 0.23 -1.59
C GLY A 121 7.15 1.30 -2.59
N GLY A 122 6.16 1.85 -3.30
CA GLY A 122 6.35 2.94 -4.25
C GLY A 122 6.94 2.57 -5.61
N PHE A 123 7.35 1.33 -5.82
CA PHE A 123 8.04 0.90 -7.04
C PHE A 123 7.13 0.44 -8.18
N ALA A 124 5.86 0.16 -7.93
CA ALA A 124 4.98 -0.49 -8.92
C ALA A 124 4.66 0.40 -10.13
N HIS A 125 4.67 1.71 -9.94
CA HIS A 125 4.30 2.70 -10.95
C HIS A 125 5.16 3.95 -10.85
N ALA A 126 5.55 4.51 -11.99
CA ALA A 126 6.26 5.78 -12.12
C ALA A 126 5.65 6.64 -13.23
N THR A 127 5.81 7.95 -13.11
CA THR A 127 5.47 8.91 -14.17
C THR A 127 6.77 9.48 -14.74
N SER A 128 6.89 9.45 -16.07
CA SER A 128 8.08 10.00 -16.76
C SER A 128 8.32 11.46 -16.35
N HIS A 129 9.59 11.81 -16.10
CA HIS A 129 10.06 13.15 -15.67
C HIS A 129 9.51 13.64 -14.32
N SER A 130 8.82 12.80 -13.54
CA SER A 130 8.26 13.19 -12.24
C SER A 130 9.08 12.62 -11.07
N GLU A 131 8.88 13.19 -9.89
CA GLU A 131 9.42 12.61 -8.67
C GLU A 131 8.83 11.22 -8.44
N TRP A 132 9.71 10.27 -8.18
CA TRP A 132 9.36 8.89 -7.88
C TRP A 132 9.83 8.54 -6.48
N VAL A 133 8.87 8.33 -5.58
CA VAL A 133 9.10 8.05 -4.17
C VAL A 133 9.02 6.54 -3.94
N MET A 134 10.05 5.96 -3.39
CA MET A 134 10.07 4.57 -2.95
C MET A 134 10.39 4.50 -1.45
N THR A 135 9.76 3.55 -0.77
CA THR A 135 9.92 3.32 0.67
C THR A 135 10.50 1.93 0.95
N GLY A 136 11.17 1.79 2.09
CA GLY A 136 11.79 0.52 2.44
C GLY A 136 12.66 0.58 3.69
N ILE A 137 13.71 -0.23 3.73
CA ILE A 137 14.67 -0.27 4.82
C ILE A 137 16.10 -0.29 4.28
N GLY A 138 16.99 0.45 4.93
CA GLY A 138 18.41 0.55 4.53
C GLY A 138 18.61 1.27 3.20
N LEU A 139 17.66 2.12 2.77
CA LEU A 139 17.69 2.77 1.47
C LEU A 139 18.81 3.82 1.37
N ASP A 140 19.32 4.31 2.51
CA ASP A 140 20.51 5.15 2.61
C ASP A 140 21.79 4.48 2.10
N LYS A 141 21.78 3.17 1.92
CA LYS A 141 22.88 2.35 1.38
C LYS A 141 22.78 2.11 -0.14
N ILE A 142 21.73 2.54 -0.81
CA ILE A 142 21.59 2.34 -2.25
C ILE A 142 22.55 3.30 -2.96
N ALA A 143 23.46 2.75 -3.77
CA ALA A 143 24.39 3.52 -4.59
C ALA A 143 23.81 3.87 -5.96
N SER A 144 23.03 2.94 -6.53
CA SER A 144 22.41 3.16 -7.83
C SER A 144 21.13 2.34 -8.02
N LEU A 145 20.24 2.87 -8.87
CA LEU A 145 19.10 2.15 -9.41
C LEU A 145 19.25 2.06 -10.94
N SER A 146 18.99 0.89 -11.49
CA SER A 146 18.98 0.66 -12.93
C SER A 146 17.53 0.53 -13.42
N ILE A 147 17.12 1.47 -14.27
CA ILE A 147 15.79 1.55 -14.85
C ILE A 147 15.91 1.20 -16.32
N ASN A 148 15.46 0.00 -16.68
CA ASN A 148 15.59 -0.52 -18.05
C ASN A 148 17.02 -0.42 -18.62
N GLY A 149 18.04 -0.68 -17.77
CA GLY A 149 19.46 -0.55 -18.14
C GLY A 149 20.06 0.86 -18.04
N THR A 150 19.27 1.88 -17.83
CA THR A 150 19.76 3.23 -17.52
C THR A 150 20.06 3.34 -16.03
N THR A 151 21.30 3.68 -15.68
CA THR A 151 21.73 3.82 -14.28
C THR A 151 21.43 5.22 -13.76
N VAL A 152 20.74 5.28 -12.61
CA VAL A 152 20.46 6.49 -11.85
C VAL A 152 21.25 6.44 -10.55
N THR A 153 22.09 7.46 -10.30
CA THR A 153 22.94 7.59 -9.10
C THR A 153 22.65 8.88 -8.34
N GLU A 154 21.82 9.76 -8.88
CA GLU A 154 21.43 11.02 -8.24
C GLU A 154 20.03 10.88 -7.66
N PHE A 155 19.91 11.10 -6.36
CA PHE A 155 18.67 11.04 -5.62
C PHE A 155 18.32 12.43 -5.08
N ILE A 156 17.05 12.82 -5.24
CA ILE A 156 16.53 14.10 -4.70
C ILE A 156 16.58 14.06 -3.17
N ARG A 157 16.16 12.94 -2.59
CA ARG A 157 16.26 12.62 -1.15
C ARG A 157 16.61 11.16 -0.97
N GLN A 158 17.38 10.88 0.06
CA GLN A 158 17.75 9.52 0.43
C GLN A 158 17.91 9.45 1.95
N SER A 159 17.14 8.55 2.57
CA SER A 159 17.19 8.25 4.00
C SER A 159 17.16 6.74 4.22
N TYR A 160 17.16 6.31 5.47
CA TYR A 160 17.07 4.87 5.81
C TYR A 160 15.80 4.22 5.26
N ASP A 161 14.67 4.95 5.22
CA ASP A 161 13.33 4.46 4.93
C ASP A 161 12.70 5.03 3.64
N GLU A 162 13.31 6.03 3.02
CA GLU A 162 12.81 6.67 1.80
C GLU A 162 13.93 6.97 0.81
N ILE A 163 13.66 6.75 -0.46
CA ILE A 163 14.47 7.23 -1.58
C ILE A 163 13.56 7.93 -2.60
N VAL A 164 13.99 9.10 -3.05
CA VAL A 164 13.27 9.90 -4.05
C VAL A 164 14.22 10.26 -5.19
N LEU A 165 13.79 9.97 -6.39
CA LEU A 165 14.54 10.30 -7.62
C LEU A 165 13.60 10.89 -8.66
N THR A 166 14.17 11.50 -9.69
CA THR A 166 13.41 11.83 -10.90
C THR A 166 13.36 10.61 -11.80
N CYS A 167 12.15 10.15 -12.14
CA CYS A 167 12.00 9.10 -13.15
C CYS A 167 12.60 9.57 -14.47
N PRO A 168 13.50 8.79 -15.11
CA PRO A 168 14.05 9.14 -16.42
C PRO A 168 12.94 9.35 -17.46
N GLU A 169 13.33 9.95 -18.60
CA GLU A 169 12.46 10.03 -19.77
C GLU A 169 12.20 8.62 -20.31
N LEU A 170 10.96 8.17 -20.17
CA LEU A 170 10.49 6.86 -20.62
C LEU A 170 9.12 7.02 -21.29
N GLU A 171 8.88 6.25 -22.33
CA GLU A 171 7.56 6.10 -22.92
C GLU A 171 6.64 5.27 -22.00
N ASP A 172 5.33 5.36 -22.20
CA ASP A 172 4.37 4.53 -21.46
C ASP A 172 4.65 3.04 -21.74
N GLY A 173 4.76 2.22 -20.69
CA GLY A 173 5.10 0.82 -20.84
C GLY A 173 5.53 0.12 -19.56
N MET A 174 5.94 -1.14 -19.71
CA MET A 174 6.48 -1.95 -18.60
C MET A 174 8.00 -1.98 -18.68
N TYR A 175 8.65 -1.76 -17.54
CA TYR A 175 10.09 -1.68 -17.40
C TYR A 175 10.57 -2.52 -16.23
N VAL A 176 11.88 -2.78 -16.17
CA VAL A 176 12.53 -3.51 -15.08
C VAL A 176 13.36 -2.55 -14.24
N LEU A 177 13.18 -2.64 -12.93
CA LEU A 177 13.96 -1.92 -11.92
C LEU A 177 14.89 -2.92 -11.21
N LYS A 178 16.16 -2.52 -11.07
CA LYS A 178 17.19 -3.19 -10.28
C LYS A 178 17.92 -2.15 -9.43
N GLY A 179 18.69 -2.59 -8.45
CA GLY A 179 19.51 -1.69 -7.67
C GLY A 179 20.77 -2.35 -7.15
N GLU A 180 21.76 -1.52 -6.85
CA GLU A 180 23.03 -1.88 -6.25
C GLU A 180 23.31 -0.98 -5.05
N SER A 181 23.76 -1.57 -3.97
CA SER A 181 24.16 -0.87 -2.75
C SER A 181 25.62 -0.39 -2.81
N ASP A 182 26.00 0.44 -1.86
CA ASP A 182 27.33 1.04 -1.73
C ASP A 182 28.47 0.00 -1.56
N ASN A 183 28.15 -1.20 -1.12
CA ASN A 183 29.07 -2.33 -0.98
C ASN A 183 29.00 -3.34 -2.15
N GLY A 184 28.26 -3.02 -3.20
CA GLY A 184 28.11 -3.86 -4.40
C GLY A 184 27.10 -5.02 -4.26
N ALA A 185 26.31 -5.05 -3.19
CA ALA A 185 25.25 -6.04 -3.05
C ALA A 185 23.99 -5.61 -3.82
N GLU A 186 23.20 -6.58 -4.27
CA GLU A 186 21.92 -6.33 -4.93
C GLU A 186 20.92 -5.72 -3.94
N VAL A 187 20.16 -4.71 -4.38
CA VAL A 187 18.97 -4.23 -3.70
C VAL A 187 17.83 -5.22 -3.92
N LEU A 188 17.11 -5.55 -2.87
CA LEU A 188 15.94 -6.43 -2.97
C LEU A 188 14.63 -5.63 -3.02
N PHE A 189 13.64 -6.22 -3.65
CA PHE A 189 12.27 -5.68 -3.74
C PHE A 189 11.32 -6.66 -3.07
N TYR A 190 10.53 -6.18 -2.11
CA TYR A 190 9.54 -7.00 -1.43
C TYR A 190 8.18 -6.83 -2.11
N SER A 191 7.74 -7.86 -2.80
CA SER A 191 6.44 -7.90 -3.49
C SER A 191 5.78 -9.26 -3.31
N SER A 192 4.47 -9.28 -3.10
CA SER A 192 3.69 -10.53 -2.99
C SER A 192 4.30 -11.55 -2.00
N GLN A 193 4.83 -11.05 -0.88
CA GLN A 193 5.51 -11.85 0.18
C GLN A 193 6.80 -12.53 -0.28
N LYS A 194 7.44 -12.02 -1.31
CA LYS A 194 8.74 -12.50 -1.82
C LYS A 194 9.73 -11.36 -1.93
N MET A 195 11.00 -11.70 -1.80
CA MET A 195 12.11 -10.80 -2.09
C MET A 195 12.71 -11.18 -3.45
N GLU A 196 12.83 -10.21 -4.34
CA GLU A 196 13.34 -10.38 -5.69
C GLU A 196 14.43 -9.33 -5.93
N SER A 197 15.49 -9.67 -6.71
CA SER A 197 16.58 -8.74 -7.05
C SER A 197 16.23 -7.83 -8.23
N GLU A 198 15.10 -8.06 -8.86
CA GLU A 198 14.53 -7.20 -9.90
C GLU A 198 13.02 -7.21 -9.82
N ILE A 199 12.39 -6.09 -10.20
CA ILE A 199 10.93 -5.96 -10.22
C ILE A 199 10.48 -5.26 -11.49
N SER A 200 9.32 -5.68 -12.02
CA SER A 200 8.67 -4.96 -13.11
C SER A 200 7.81 -3.83 -12.56
N PHE A 201 7.83 -2.69 -13.23
CA PHE A 201 6.99 -1.54 -12.92
C PHE A 201 6.41 -0.92 -14.19
N ALA A 202 5.27 -0.24 -14.05
CA ALA A 202 4.64 0.49 -15.14
C ALA A 202 5.12 1.94 -15.17
N VAL A 203 5.41 2.46 -16.36
CA VAL A 203 5.53 3.90 -16.60
C VAL A 203 4.30 4.35 -17.37
N SER A 204 3.69 5.42 -16.90
CA SER A 204 2.56 6.06 -17.58
C SER A 204 2.72 7.58 -17.49
N SER A 205 2.40 8.27 -18.54
CA SER A 205 2.28 9.72 -18.55
C SER A 205 1.05 10.19 -17.77
N GLU A 206 0.16 9.27 -17.42
CA GLU A 206 -1.01 9.51 -16.60
C GLU A 206 -0.70 9.32 -15.11
N THR A 207 -1.14 10.27 -14.28
CA THR A 207 -1.11 10.13 -12.83
C THR A 207 -2.41 9.46 -12.38
N LEU A 208 -2.30 8.33 -11.66
CA LEU A 208 -3.44 7.62 -11.09
C LEU A 208 -3.97 8.38 -9.88
N LEU A 209 -5.26 8.72 -9.88
CA LEU A 209 -5.96 9.34 -8.75
C LEU A 209 -6.79 8.32 -7.97
N TRP A 210 -7.38 7.34 -8.67
CA TRP A 210 -8.19 6.29 -8.05
C TRP A 210 -8.32 5.08 -8.98
N GLU A 211 -8.42 3.88 -8.39
CA GLU A 211 -8.69 2.63 -9.10
C GLU A 211 -9.56 1.72 -8.23
N GLY A 212 -10.53 1.04 -8.85
CA GLY A 212 -11.46 0.14 -8.17
C GLY A 212 -12.58 -0.32 -9.12
N HIS A 213 -13.77 -0.56 -8.57
CA HIS A 213 -14.98 -0.92 -9.32
C HIS A 213 -16.20 -0.43 -8.53
N HIS A 214 -16.50 0.88 -8.63
CA HIS A 214 -17.52 1.54 -7.82
C HIS A 214 -18.77 1.80 -8.62
N TYR A 215 -19.87 1.12 -8.28
CA TYR A 215 -21.18 1.32 -8.91
C TYR A 215 -21.71 2.72 -8.64
N VAL A 216 -22.38 3.33 -9.65
CA VAL A 216 -23.01 4.65 -9.56
C VAL A 216 -24.44 4.61 -10.06
N SER A 217 -25.37 5.05 -9.19
CA SER A 217 -26.78 5.26 -9.58
C SER A 217 -27.43 6.34 -8.74
N TRP A 218 -27.81 7.46 -9.34
CA TRP A 218 -28.56 8.53 -8.67
C TRP A 218 -29.99 8.13 -8.27
N ASP A 219 -30.51 6.98 -8.76
CA ASP A 219 -31.81 6.45 -8.39
C ASP A 219 -31.82 5.78 -6.99
N LEU A 220 -30.62 5.58 -6.41
CA LEU A 220 -30.48 5.06 -5.06
C LEU A 220 -30.87 6.10 -4.02
N PRO A 221 -31.34 5.67 -2.83
CA PRO A 221 -31.75 6.57 -1.77
C PRO A 221 -30.60 7.46 -1.27
N ASP A 222 -30.95 8.60 -0.67
CA ASP A 222 -29.97 9.48 -0.03
C ASP A 222 -29.21 8.74 1.07
N GLY A 223 -27.89 8.88 1.07
CA GLY A 223 -26.99 8.19 2.00
C GLY A 223 -26.50 6.82 1.55
N ASP A 224 -26.99 6.31 0.40
CA ASP A 224 -26.39 5.11 -0.21
C ASP A 224 -24.99 5.46 -0.75
N PRO A 225 -23.95 4.67 -0.42
CA PRO A 225 -22.58 4.93 -0.86
C PRO A 225 -22.41 4.85 -2.39
N HIS A 226 -23.32 4.18 -3.09
CA HIS A 226 -23.31 4.03 -4.53
C HIS A 226 -24.19 5.06 -5.28
N LYS A 227 -24.79 6.02 -4.56
CA LYS A 227 -25.54 7.10 -5.19
C LYS A 227 -24.65 8.01 -6.03
N THR A 228 -23.41 8.16 -5.62
CA THR A 228 -22.37 8.93 -6.32
C THR A 228 -21.02 8.25 -6.17
N PHE A 229 -20.11 8.52 -7.08
CA PHE A 229 -18.69 8.30 -6.84
C PHE A 229 -18.09 9.58 -6.23
N ASN A 230 -17.46 9.50 -5.07
CA ASN A 230 -16.83 10.63 -4.36
C ASN A 230 -15.58 10.19 -3.56
N LEU A 231 -14.79 9.26 -4.11
CA LEU A 231 -13.69 8.58 -3.38
C LEU A 231 -12.31 9.24 -3.58
N ILE A 232 -12.23 10.35 -4.33
CA ILE A 232 -10.97 11.10 -4.46
C ILE A 232 -10.91 12.14 -3.33
N PRO A 233 -9.88 12.12 -2.47
CA PRO A 233 -9.68 13.12 -1.43
C PRO A 233 -9.59 14.53 -1.99
N LEU A 234 -10.18 15.52 -1.31
CA LEU A 234 -10.22 16.91 -1.77
C LEU A 234 -8.81 17.51 -1.93
N GLU A 235 -7.90 17.17 -1.04
CA GLU A 235 -6.49 17.58 -1.04
C GLU A 235 -5.74 17.16 -2.31
N THR A 236 -6.17 16.11 -2.99
CA THR A 236 -5.61 15.68 -4.28
C THR A 236 -5.67 16.79 -5.32
N PHE A 237 -6.73 17.61 -5.28
CA PHE A 237 -6.94 18.70 -6.24
C PHE A 237 -6.11 19.96 -5.94
N GLU A 238 -5.41 20.02 -4.82
CA GLU A 238 -4.55 21.16 -4.47
C GLU A 238 -3.31 21.25 -5.36
N SER A 239 -2.80 20.11 -5.82
CA SER A 239 -1.61 19.99 -6.66
C SER A 239 -1.89 19.92 -8.17
N ILE A 240 -3.17 19.89 -8.57
CA ILE A 240 -3.55 19.81 -9.98
C ILE A 240 -3.61 21.20 -10.60
N TYR A 241 -2.98 21.36 -11.77
CA TYR A 241 -2.91 22.60 -12.51
C TYR A 241 -4.08 22.73 -13.52
N PRO A 242 -4.53 23.97 -13.81
CA PRO A 242 -5.52 24.20 -14.86
C PRO A 242 -5.00 23.75 -16.24
N GLY A 243 -5.89 23.13 -17.02
CA GLY A 243 -5.56 22.56 -18.32
C GLY A 243 -5.22 21.07 -18.28
N THR A 244 -5.05 20.49 -17.08
CA THR A 244 -4.92 19.04 -16.91
C THR A 244 -6.17 18.33 -17.40
N THR A 245 -6.00 17.27 -18.18
CA THR A 245 -7.11 16.40 -18.61
C THR A 245 -7.28 15.26 -17.61
N MET A 246 -8.51 15.09 -17.13
CA MET A 246 -8.92 13.95 -16.31
C MET A 246 -9.57 12.90 -17.20
N TYR A 247 -9.21 11.64 -16.97
CA TYR A 247 -9.75 10.45 -17.64
C TYR A 247 -10.52 9.61 -16.62
N VAL A 248 -11.82 9.45 -16.84
CA VAL A 248 -12.67 8.58 -16.02
C VAL A 248 -12.98 7.32 -16.83
N SER A 249 -12.29 6.23 -16.53
CA SER A 249 -12.56 4.92 -17.10
C SER A 249 -13.79 4.32 -16.42
N TYR A 250 -14.70 3.80 -17.20
CA TYR A 250 -15.96 3.25 -16.70
C TYR A 250 -16.34 1.98 -17.47
N SER A 251 -17.09 1.11 -16.79
CA SER A 251 -17.80 -0.03 -17.39
C SER A 251 -19.30 0.06 -17.12
N ILE A 252 -20.11 -0.42 -18.06
CA ILE A 252 -21.56 -0.41 -17.92
C ILE A 252 -22.05 -1.60 -17.10
N LYS A 253 -23.11 -1.40 -16.35
CA LYS A 253 -23.83 -2.48 -15.66
C LYS A 253 -24.95 -2.99 -16.57
N ALA A 254 -24.68 -4.06 -17.30
CA ALA A 254 -25.50 -4.55 -18.41
C ALA A 254 -26.98 -4.86 -18.06
N ASP A 255 -27.29 -5.08 -16.78
CA ASP A 255 -28.66 -5.40 -16.32
C ASP A 255 -29.49 -4.14 -16.01
N ASP A 256 -28.93 -2.95 -16.06
CA ASP A 256 -29.63 -1.71 -15.81
C ASP A 256 -30.34 -1.21 -17.09
N GLU A 257 -31.47 -0.53 -16.94
CA GLU A 257 -32.33 -0.12 -18.06
C GLU A 257 -31.72 0.95 -18.98
N TYR A 258 -30.83 1.79 -18.40
CA TYR A 258 -30.11 2.84 -19.10
C TYR A 258 -28.77 3.13 -18.45
N HIS A 259 -27.86 3.77 -19.17
CA HIS A 259 -26.52 4.09 -18.69
C HIS A 259 -26.20 5.55 -19.00
N GLN A 260 -25.95 6.33 -17.97
CA GLN A 260 -25.69 7.76 -18.11
C GLN A 260 -24.62 8.23 -17.14
N ILE A 261 -23.66 9.01 -17.63
CA ILE A 261 -22.56 9.58 -16.87
C ILE A 261 -22.65 11.09 -16.86
N ARG A 262 -22.39 11.70 -15.72
CA ARG A 262 -22.27 13.15 -15.56
C ARG A 262 -21.24 13.48 -14.49
N LEU A 263 -20.43 14.52 -14.72
CA LEU A 263 -19.42 14.96 -13.79
C LEU A 263 -19.86 16.26 -13.09
N THR A 264 -19.58 16.36 -11.79
CA THR A 264 -19.94 17.51 -10.98
C THR A 264 -19.11 17.59 -9.68
N HIS A 265 -19.56 18.38 -8.74
CA HIS A 265 -18.97 18.54 -7.40
C HIS A 265 -19.95 18.08 -6.31
N ALA A 266 -19.48 17.97 -5.06
CA ALA A 266 -20.27 17.39 -3.97
C ALA A 266 -21.60 18.10 -3.64
N ALA A 267 -21.76 19.36 -4.02
CA ALA A 267 -23.05 20.08 -3.91
C ALA A 267 -23.98 19.89 -5.11
N TRP A 268 -23.61 19.07 -6.09
CA TRP A 268 -24.32 18.71 -7.31
C TRP A 268 -24.41 19.82 -8.35
N GLU A 269 -24.95 20.97 -8.04
CA GLU A 269 -25.18 22.06 -8.99
C GLU A 269 -24.30 23.31 -8.69
N PRO A 270 -23.84 23.99 -9.75
CA PRO A 270 -23.99 23.69 -11.18
C PRO A 270 -23.13 22.50 -11.63
N TYR A 271 -23.64 21.70 -12.54
CA TYR A 271 -22.90 20.58 -13.11
C TYR A 271 -21.73 21.04 -13.99
N PHE A 272 -20.67 20.24 -14.05
CA PHE A 272 -19.53 20.51 -14.94
C PHE A 272 -19.81 20.12 -16.38
N THR A 273 -20.62 19.08 -16.57
CA THR A 273 -20.93 18.53 -17.90
C THR A 273 -22.43 18.29 -18.07
N ASP A 274 -22.88 18.21 -19.31
CA ASP A 274 -24.16 17.62 -19.63
C ASP A 274 -24.13 16.10 -19.42
N PRO A 275 -25.26 15.45 -19.13
CA PRO A 275 -25.30 14.00 -19.03
C PRO A 275 -25.02 13.36 -20.40
N ILE A 276 -24.28 12.26 -20.42
CA ILE A 276 -23.92 11.51 -21.62
C ILE A 276 -24.47 10.11 -21.48
N ASP A 277 -25.26 9.68 -22.47
CA ASP A 277 -25.70 8.30 -22.60
C ASP A 277 -24.56 7.45 -23.15
N VAL A 278 -24.23 6.35 -22.45
CA VAL A 278 -23.17 5.42 -22.82
C VAL A 278 -23.75 4.04 -23.11
N GLN A 279 -23.18 3.32 -24.09
CA GLN A 279 -23.69 2.03 -24.57
C GLN A 279 -22.69 0.89 -24.37
N GLU A 280 -21.45 1.21 -24.07
CA GLU A 280 -20.33 0.29 -23.88
C GLU A 280 -19.33 0.86 -22.88
N ASP A 281 -18.42 0.03 -22.40
CA ASP A 281 -17.32 0.43 -21.55
C ASP A 281 -16.45 1.47 -22.26
N GLY A 282 -15.89 2.43 -21.54
CA GLY A 282 -15.14 3.50 -22.15
C GLY A 282 -14.36 4.38 -21.19
N VAL A 283 -13.87 5.48 -21.73
CA VAL A 283 -13.17 6.53 -20.99
C VAL A 283 -13.82 7.87 -21.29
N TYR A 284 -14.18 8.59 -20.24
CA TYR A 284 -14.67 9.95 -20.32
C TYR A 284 -13.54 10.94 -20.08
N GLU A 285 -13.22 11.75 -21.08
CA GLU A 285 -12.19 12.78 -21.00
C GLU A 285 -12.78 14.11 -20.56
N PHE A 286 -12.11 14.76 -19.59
CA PHE A 286 -12.60 15.98 -18.97
C PHE A 286 -11.46 16.94 -18.63
N VAL A 287 -11.47 18.16 -19.17
CA VAL A 287 -10.43 19.16 -18.90
C VAL A 287 -10.75 19.93 -17.62
N LEU A 288 -9.81 19.90 -16.67
CA LEU A 288 -9.89 20.63 -15.41
C LEU A 288 -9.48 22.09 -15.64
N THR A 289 -10.45 22.98 -15.85
CA THR A 289 -10.20 24.42 -15.93
C THR A 289 -9.95 25.02 -14.54
N GLN A 290 -9.42 26.25 -14.48
CA GLN A 290 -9.26 26.97 -13.20
C GLN A 290 -10.58 27.13 -12.45
N GLU A 291 -11.68 27.42 -13.18
CA GLU A 291 -13.03 27.57 -12.61
C GLU A 291 -13.51 26.26 -11.99
N ILE A 292 -13.33 25.13 -12.69
CA ILE A 292 -13.69 23.80 -12.20
C ILE A 292 -12.88 23.42 -10.97
N LEU A 293 -11.55 23.63 -10.98
CA LEU A 293 -10.71 23.35 -9.82
C LEU A 293 -11.12 24.19 -8.59
N ASN A 294 -11.43 25.47 -8.78
CA ASN A 294 -11.94 26.32 -7.71
C ASN A 294 -13.27 25.78 -7.17
N THR A 295 -14.19 25.42 -8.07
CA THR A 295 -15.50 24.87 -7.70
C THR A 295 -15.40 23.54 -6.93
N ILE A 296 -14.51 22.63 -7.36
CA ILE A 296 -14.23 21.38 -6.65
C ILE A 296 -13.79 21.69 -5.20
N LYS A 297 -12.85 22.62 -5.02
CA LYS A 297 -12.33 23.02 -3.70
C LYS A 297 -13.38 23.69 -2.83
N GLU A 298 -14.19 24.58 -3.39
CA GLU A 298 -15.22 25.34 -2.66
C GLU A 298 -16.45 24.50 -2.31
N LYS A 299 -16.79 23.51 -3.15
CA LYS A 299 -18.03 22.73 -3.05
C LYS A 299 -17.83 21.29 -2.54
N GLY A 300 -16.64 20.98 -2.03
CA GLY A 300 -16.40 19.75 -1.27
C GLY A 300 -16.03 18.52 -2.07
N GLY A 301 -15.40 18.69 -3.25
CA GLY A 301 -14.79 17.59 -3.99
C GLY A 301 -15.44 17.29 -5.34
N PHE A 302 -14.75 16.47 -6.10
CA PHE A 302 -15.20 15.96 -7.41
C PHE A 302 -16.07 14.72 -7.22
N ILE A 303 -17.19 14.64 -7.93
CA ILE A 303 -18.04 13.46 -7.96
C ILE A 303 -18.47 13.07 -9.37
N CYS A 304 -18.64 11.77 -9.58
CA CYS A 304 -19.38 11.26 -10.74
C CYS A 304 -20.78 10.87 -10.31
N VAL A 305 -21.77 11.26 -11.10
CA VAL A 305 -23.18 10.94 -10.90
C VAL A 305 -23.76 10.37 -12.21
N GLY A 306 -24.93 9.77 -12.13
CA GLY A 306 -25.59 9.13 -13.27
C GLY A 306 -26.26 7.84 -12.88
N HIS A 307 -26.36 6.90 -13.83
CA HIS A 307 -27.00 5.62 -13.57
C HIS A 307 -26.36 4.49 -14.39
N GLY A 308 -26.30 3.30 -13.80
CA GLY A 308 -26.06 2.04 -14.50
C GLY A 308 -24.62 1.79 -14.93
N TYR A 309 -23.63 2.40 -14.26
CA TYR A 309 -22.22 2.19 -14.57
C TYR A 309 -21.35 2.04 -13.34
N TYR A 310 -20.15 1.55 -13.55
CA TYR A 310 -19.08 1.51 -12.54
C TYR A 310 -18.01 2.53 -12.95
N VAL A 311 -17.48 3.26 -11.98
CA VAL A 311 -16.19 3.94 -12.13
C VAL A 311 -15.11 2.91 -11.83
N ASP A 312 -14.18 2.70 -12.76
CA ASP A 312 -13.14 1.69 -12.66
C ASP A 312 -11.77 2.30 -12.37
N ARG A 313 -11.50 3.48 -12.98
CA ARG A 313 -10.21 4.15 -12.83
C ARG A 313 -10.34 5.64 -13.13
N ILE A 314 -9.62 6.47 -12.38
CA ILE A 314 -9.50 7.90 -12.67
C ILE A 314 -8.04 8.28 -12.70
N THR A 315 -7.62 8.90 -13.80
CA THR A 315 -6.26 9.39 -14.04
C THR A 315 -6.29 10.84 -14.50
N ILE A 316 -5.15 11.51 -14.45
CA ILE A 316 -4.93 12.84 -15.02
C ILE A 316 -3.67 12.86 -15.88
N LYS A 317 -3.67 13.75 -16.93
CA LYS A 317 -2.55 13.98 -17.82
C LYS A 317 -2.41 15.46 -18.16
#